data_3da6031c611b37de157858ecb0cd46c8
#
_entry.id   3da6031c611b37de157858ecb0cd46c8
#
_cell.length_a   1.000
_cell.length_b   1.000
_cell.length_c   1.000
_cell.angle_alpha   90.00
_cell.angle_beta   90.00
_cell.angle_gamma   90.00
#
_symmetry.space_group_name_H-M   'P 1'
#
loop_
_entity.id
_entity.type
_entity.pdbx_description
1 polymer ?
#
loop_
_entity_poly.entity_id
_entity_poly.type
_entity_poly.pdbx_seq_one_letter_code
_entity_poly.pdbx_strand_id
1 'polypeptide(L)' 'MAQNRVREIRESLLMSKAELARKAGVSPLTVDRIERGAACRMATMRKIILALGLDLGDRDRVFPAEDD' A
#
# COMPACT_ATOMS: atom_id res chain seq x y z
N MET A 1 13.80 7.00 -1.54
CA MET A 1 13.25 6.26 -0.39
C MET A 1 11.76 6.14 -0.52
N ALA A 2 11.22 4.98 -0.20
CA ALA A 2 9.77 4.83 -0.15
C ALA A 2 9.22 5.65 1.00
N GLN A 3 8.09 6.34 0.76
CA GLN A 3 7.46 7.19 1.76
C GLN A 3 6.25 6.49 2.38
N ASN A 4 6.20 5.18 2.26
CA ASN A 4 5.11 4.39 2.83
C ASN A 4 5.63 3.04 3.29
N ARG A 5 4.79 2.31 3.99
CA ARG A 5 5.14 1.01 4.55
C ARG A 5 4.41 -0.15 3.87
N VAL A 6 3.95 0.05 2.65
CA VAL A 6 3.21 -0.98 1.93
C VAL A 6 4.05 -2.25 1.80
N ARG A 7 5.29 -2.12 1.32
CA ARG A 7 6.16 -3.27 1.13
C ARG A 7 6.45 -3.98 2.45
N GLU A 8 6.75 -3.21 3.49
CA GLU A 8 7.08 -3.75 4.80
C GLU A 8 5.93 -4.57 5.36
N ILE A 9 4.72 -4.01 5.31
CA ILE A 9 3.54 -4.71 5.83
C ILE A 9 3.20 -5.91 4.95
N ARG A 10 3.27 -5.74 3.62
CA ARG A 10 3.02 -6.83 2.68
C ARG A 10 3.96 -8.01 2.95
N GLU A 11 5.23 -7.73 3.11
CA GLU A 11 6.22 -8.78 3.36
C GLU A 11 6.03 -9.45 4.71
N SER A 12 5.60 -8.69 5.71
CA SER A 12 5.31 -9.26 7.03
C SER A 12 4.14 -10.24 6.97
N LEU A 13 3.26 -10.10 5.98
CA LEU A 13 2.12 -10.98 5.77
C LEU A 13 2.45 -12.12 4.79
N LEU A 14 3.70 -12.23 4.36
CA LEU A 14 4.16 -13.23 3.39
C LEU A 14 3.35 -13.17 2.09
N MET A 15 3.02 -11.95 1.67
CA MET A 15 2.17 -11.69 0.52
C MET A 15 3.02 -11.18 -0.65
N SER A 16 2.81 -11.73 -1.85
CA SER A 16 3.49 -11.24 -3.04
C SER A 16 2.85 -9.96 -3.54
N LYS A 17 3.58 -9.21 -4.40
CA LYS A 17 3.01 -8.03 -5.03
C LYS A 17 1.78 -8.39 -5.85
N ALA A 18 1.83 -9.51 -6.57
CA ALA A 18 0.71 -9.97 -7.38
C ALA A 18 -0.51 -10.27 -6.52
N GLU A 19 -0.29 -10.88 -5.36
CA GLU A 19 -1.38 -11.19 -4.44
C GLU A 19 -2.00 -9.92 -3.89
N LEU A 20 -1.19 -8.97 -3.46
CA LEU A 20 -1.69 -7.69 -2.96
C LEU A 20 -2.48 -6.98 -4.05
N ALA A 21 -1.93 -6.95 -5.28
CA ALA A 21 -2.59 -6.30 -6.41
C ALA A 21 -3.96 -6.91 -6.66
N ARG A 22 -4.05 -8.24 -6.64
CA ARG A 22 -5.32 -8.93 -6.85
C ARG A 22 -6.33 -8.59 -5.76
N LYS A 23 -5.89 -8.60 -4.52
CA LYS A 23 -6.77 -8.26 -3.39
C LYS A 23 -7.22 -6.81 -3.42
N ALA A 24 -6.35 -5.92 -3.86
CA ALA A 24 -6.66 -4.50 -3.93
C ALA A 24 -7.41 -4.11 -5.20
N GLY A 25 -7.48 -5.01 -6.19
CA GLY A 25 -8.11 -4.70 -7.47
C GLY A 25 -7.30 -3.73 -8.32
N VAL A 26 -5.98 -3.79 -8.22
CA VAL A 26 -5.08 -2.95 -9.02
C VAL A 26 -4.05 -3.85 -9.70
N SER A 27 -3.24 -3.28 -10.60
CA SER A 27 -2.21 -4.06 -11.28
C SER A 27 -0.98 -4.24 -10.40
N PRO A 28 -0.20 -5.32 -10.59
CA PRO A 28 1.06 -5.48 -9.87
C PRO A 28 2.03 -4.33 -10.11
N LEU A 29 2.01 -3.74 -11.29
CA LEU A 29 2.85 -2.58 -11.58
C LEU A 29 2.46 -1.39 -10.69
N THR A 30 1.17 -1.22 -10.43
CA THR A 30 0.70 -0.16 -9.54
C THR A 30 1.25 -0.38 -8.12
N VAL A 31 1.22 -1.62 -7.64
CA VAL A 31 1.79 -1.94 -6.32
C VAL A 31 3.28 -1.63 -6.30
N ASP A 32 4.01 -2.04 -7.34
CA ASP A 32 5.44 -1.79 -7.42
C ASP A 32 5.76 -0.30 -7.38
N ARG A 33 5.02 0.51 -8.14
CA ARG A 33 5.23 1.96 -8.18
C ARG A 33 4.95 2.60 -6.83
N ILE A 34 3.89 2.16 -6.16
CA ILE A 34 3.53 2.69 -4.84
C ILE A 34 4.65 2.36 -3.85
N GLU A 35 5.16 1.13 -3.86
CA GLU A 35 6.22 0.73 -2.95
C GLU A 35 7.51 1.51 -3.18
N ARG A 36 7.70 2.03 -4.39
CA ARG A 36 8.85 2.86 -4.72
C ARG A 36 8.64 4.33 -4.37
N GLY A 37 7.49 4.67 -3.83
CA GLY A 37 7.20 6.03 -3.39
C GLY A 37 6.42 6.88 -4.37
N ALA A 38 5.87 6.29 -5.43
CA ALA A 38 5.06 7.04 -6.38
C ALA A 38 3.79 7.55 -5.69
N ALA A 39 3.31 8.71 -6.15
CA ALA A 39 2.09 9.29 -5.63
C ALA A 39 0.92 8.32 -5.82
N CYS A 40 0.03 8.31 -4.86
CA CYS A 40 -1.08 7.38 -4.81
C CYS A 40 -2.36 8.15 -4.54
N ARG A 41 -3.39 7.92 -5.33
CA ARG A 41 -4.69 8.56 -5.13
C ARG A 41 -5.35 7.99 -3.89
N MET A 42 -6.22 8.78 -3.28
CA MET A 42 -6.93 8.36 -2.07
C MET A 42 -7.70 7.05 -2.28
N ALA A 43 -8.36 6.91 -3.42
CA ALA A 43 -9.10 5.68 -3.73
C ALA A 43 -8.17 4.47 -3.78
N THR A 44 -6.97 4.63 -4.31
CA THR A 44 -5.99 3.54 -4.38
C THR A 44 -5.42 3.25 -3.01
N MET A 45 -5.12 4.28 -2.21
CA MET A 45 -4.67 4.08 -0.82
C MET A 45 -5.67 3.25 -0.04
N ARG A 46 -6.95 3.57 -0.16
CA ARG A 46 -8.01 2.86 0.51
C ARG A 46 -8.01 1.38 0.13
N LYS A 47 -7.91 1.10 -1.17
CA LYS A 47 -7.88 -0.28 -1.66
C LYS A 47 -6.68 -1.04 -1.09
N ILE A 48 -5.51 -0.42 -1.06
CA ILE A 48 -4.30 -1.04 -0.55
C ILE A 48 -4.43 -1.32 0.95
N ILE A 49 -4.89 -0.35 1.73
CA ILE A 49 -5.05 -0.51 3.17
C ILE A 49 -5.97 -1.69 3.49
N LEU A 50 -7.11 -1.75 2.83
CA LEU A 50 -8.07 -2.83 3.06
C LEU A 50 -7.53 -4.18 2.60
N ALA A 51 -6.78 -4.20 1.48
CA ALA A 51 -6.18 -5.43 0.98
C ALA A 51 -5.11 -5.97 1.92
N LEU A 52 -4.48 -5.11 2.70
CA LEU A 52 -3.52 -5.52 3.72
C LEU A 52 -4.19 -6.01 5.01
N GLY A 53 -5.52 -6.01 5.04
CA GLY A 53 -6.25 -6.47 6.21
C GLY A 53 -6.36 -5.45 7.32
N LEU A 54 -6.11 -4.18 7.00
CA LEU A 54 -6.15 -3.10 7.98
C LEU A 54 -7.42 -2.27 7.83
N ASP A 55 -7.71 -1.46 8.82
CA ASP A 55 -8.82 -0.52 8.79
C ASP A 55 -8.36 0.81 8.20
N LEU A 56 -9.32 1.60 7.70
CA LEU A 56 -8.99 2.92 7.18
C LEU A 56 -8.39 3.84 8.25
N GLY A 57 -8.70 3.59 9.51
CA GLY A 57 -8.08 4.31 10.62
C GLY A 57 -6.59 4.03 10.77
N ASP A 58 -6.09 2.98 10.12
CA ASP A 58 -4.66 2.64 10.13
C ASP A 58 -3.89 3.30 8.98
N ARG A 59 -4.51 4.25 8.30
CA ARG A 59 -3.90 4.91 7.15
C ARG A 59 -2.49 5.41 7.44
N ASP A 60 -2.28 6.03 8.58
CA ASP A 60 -0.99 6.63 8.92
C ASP A 60 0.09 5.58 9.15
N ARG A 61 -0.29 4.34 9.43
CA ARG A 61 0.65 3.24 9.56
C ARG A 61 1.18 2.79 8.20
N VAL A 62 0.35 2.90 7.16
CA VAL A 62 0.68 2.48 5.81
C VAL A 62 1.23 3.64 4.99
N PHE A 63 0.53 4.77 5.04
CA PHE A 63 0.88 5.98 4.30
C PHE A 63 1.04 7.13 5.30
N PRO A 64 2.21 7.23 5.96
CA PRO A 64 2.43 8.30 6.92
C PRO A 64 2.26 9.67 6.26
N ALA A 65 1.63 10.60 6.99
CA ALA A 65 1.52 11.95 6.49
C ALA A 65 2.89 12.59 6.44
N GLU A 66 3.15 13.35 5.37
CA GLU A 66 4.39 14.08 5.29
C GLU A 66 4.24 15.37 6.06
N ASP A 67 5.18 15.61 6.97
CA ASP A 67 5.25 16.89 7.65
C ASP A 67 6.13 17.81 6.82
N ASP A 68 5.58 18.90 6.42
CA ASP A 68 6.34 19.90 5.69
C ASP A 68 7.11 20.82 6.64
#